data_41d266d56a5e1afc246280a8a34f8306
#
_entry.id   41d266d56a5e1afc246280a8a34f8306
#
_cell.length_a   1.000
_cell.length_b   1.000
_cell.length_c   1.000
_cell.angle_alpha   90.00
_cell.angle_beta   90.00
_cell.angle_gamma   90.00
#
_symmetry.space_group_name_H-M   'P 1'
#
loop_
_entity.id
_entity.type
_entity.pdbx_description
1 polymer ?
#
loop_
_entity_poly.entity_id
_entity_poly.type
_entity_poly.pdbx_seq_one_letter_code
_entity_poly.pdbx_strand_id
1 'polypeptide(L)'
;MALNPTLTSWRGQRVWLIGASSGIGLACAQALHQAGASVCVSARKAAALDGFVAQHPGARALALDVTDADSVAQAASAAWGEQGLDWVVYCAGHYQAHEATAFDLPDMLRHQDVNYTGALRVLDVLLPRLLAQGHGHVSLVSSVAGYRGLPKSLAYGPTKAALTHLAEALYFDLHPAGLGVSVVNPGFVQTPLTAQNDFHMPALMQPADAAQCMLLGWQRGDFEIHFPKRFTRWM
;
A
#
# COMPACT_ATOMS: atom_id res chain seq x y z
N MET A 1 -12.23 7.01 18.41
CA MET A 1 -11.48 8.28 18.36
C MET A 1 -10.52 8.17 17.19
N ALA A 2 -10.52 9.11 16.26
CA ALA A 2 -9.57 9.11 15.15
C ALA A 2 -8.15 9.28 15.71
N LEU A 3 -7.21 8.48 15.25
CA LEU A 3 -5.79 8.56 15.64
C LEU A 3 -5.00 9.47 14.69
N ASN A 4 -5.51 9.66 13.45
CA ASN A 4 -4.96 10.57 12.46
C ASN A 4 -5.94 11.74 12.21
N PRO A 5 -5.50 12.84 11.59
CA PRO A 5 -6.39 13.87 11.09
C PRO A 5 -7.46 13.31 10.16
N THR A 6 -8.70 13.76 10.31
CA THR A 6 -9.79 13.39 9.40
C THR A 6 -9.70 14.16 8.10
N LEU A 7 -10.02 13.51 6.99
CA LEU A 7 -10.03 14.12 5.66
C LEU A 7 -11.47 14.32 5.17
N THR A 8 -11.87 15.54 4.91
CA THR A 8 -13.22 15.87 4.44
C THR A 8 -13.37 15.74 2.92
N SER A 9 -12.29 15.88 2.17
CA SER A 9 -12.30 15.83 0.70
C SER A 9 -10.96 15.36 0.15
N TRP A 10 -11.00 14.53 -0.88
CA TRP A 10 -9.82 14.16 -1.66
C TRP A 10 -9.43 15.20 -2.72
N ARG A 11 -10.30 16.17 -2.98
CA ARG A 11 -10.03 17.22 -3.99
C ARG A 11 -8.77 18.00 -3.63
N GLY A 12 -7.83 18.03 -4.58
CA GLY A 12 -6.54 18.71 -4.42
C GLY A 12 -5.48 17.93 -3.63
N GLN A 13 -5.82 16.76 -3.06
CA GLN A 13 -4.81 15.89 -2.43
C GLN A 13 -3.90 15.26 -3.48
N ARG A 14 -2.59 15.32 -3.26
CA ARG A 14 -1.54 14.75 -4.13
C ARG A 14 -1.15 13.37 -3.58
N VAL A 15 -1.52 12.34 -4.29
CA VAL A 15 -1.37 10.95 -3.85
C VAL A 15 -0.37 10.21 -4.74
N TRP A 16 0.67 9.64 -4.14
CA TRP A 16 1.53 8.67 -4.82
C TRP A 16 1.19 7.25 -4.39
N LEU A 17 0.73 6.43 -5.32
CA LEU A 17 0.32 5.05 -5.08
C LEU A 17 1.29 4.07 -5.76
N ILE A 18 2.01 3.31 -4.94
CA ILE A 18 3.05 2.38 -5.35
C ILE A 18 2.47 0.97 -5.41
N GLY A 19 2.56 0.30 -6.57
CA GLY A 19 1.94 -1.01 -6.81
C GLY A 19 0.53 -0.93 -7.38
N ALA A 20 0.31 -0.03 -8.36
CA ALA A 20 -1.00 0.31 -8.91
C ALA A 20 -1.31 -0.34 -10.27
N SER A 21 -0.55 -1.34 -10.72
CA SER A 21 -0.80 -1.98 -12.02
C SER A 21 -2.01 -2.92 -12.03
N SER A 22 -2.51 -3.34 -10.88
CA SER A 22 -3.64 -4.27 -10.77
C SER A 22 -4.23 -4.30 -9.36
N GLY A 23 -5.30 -5.07 -9.19
CA GLY A 23 -5.87 -5.40 -7.89
C GLY A 23 -6.27 -4.19 -7.05
N ILE A 24 -5.95 -4.23 -5.75
CA ILE A 24 -6.32 -3.19 -4.78
C ILE A 24 -5.70 -1.85 -5.16
N GLY A 25 -4.42 -1.82 -5.56
CA GLY A 25 -3.72 -0.59 -5.89
C GLY A 25 -4.34 0.13 -7.08
N LEU A 26 -4.67 -0.60 -8.16
CA LEU A 26 -5.35 0.00 -9.32
C LEU A 26 -6.74 0.53 -8.95
N ALA A 27 -7.55 -0.27 -8.25
CA ALA A 27 -8.89 0.14 -7.83
C ALA A 27 -8.84 1.37 -6.89
N CYS A 28 -7.85 1.42 -6.00
CA CYS A 28 -7.63 2.56 -5.11
C CYS A 28 -7.24 3.83 -5.89
N ALA A 29 -6.36 3.71 -6.90
CA ALA A 29 -5.99 4.84 -7.75
C ALA A 29 -7.20 5.39 -8.51
N GLN A 30 -8.05 4.51 -9.05
CA GLN A 30 -9.31 4.89 -9.72
C GLN A 30 -10.24 5.64 -8.78
N ALA A 31 -10.48 5.09 -7.58
CA ALA A 31 -11.37 5.70 -6.59
C ALA A 31 -10.85 7.07 -6.11
N LEU A 32 -9.55 7.20 -5.87
CA LEU A 32 -8.91 8.48 -5.48
C LEU A 32 -9.05 9.53 -6.59
N HIS A 33 -8.78 9.17 -7.84
CA HIS A 33 -8.93 10.09 -8.97
C HIS A 33 -10.39 10.54 -9.13
N GLN A 34 -11.36 9.60 -9.05
CA GLN A 34 -12.78 9.92 -9.08
C GLN A 34 -13.21 10.85 -7.94
N ALA A 35 -12.58 10.73 -6.77
CA ALA A 35 -12.81 11.62 -5.63
C ALA A 35 -12.10 12.98 -5.75
N GLY A 36 -11.36 13.24 -6.84
CA GLY A 36 -10.73 14.52 -7.15
C GLY A 36 -9.30 14.68 -6.69
N ALA A 37 -8.63 13.59 -6.28
CA ALA A 37 -7.20 13.62 -5.97
C ALA A 37 -6.35 13.72 -7.24
N SER A 38 -5.18 14.36 -7.13
CA SER A 38 -4.12 14.29 -8.12
C SER A 38 -3.32 13.01 -7.88
N VAL A 39 -3.42 12.04 -8.79
CA VAL A 39 -2.89 10.69 -8.57
C VAL A 39 -1.64 10.47 -9.42
N CYS A 40 -0.57 10.06 -8.75
CA CYS A 40 0.62 9.48 -9.36
C CYS A 40 0.64 7.97 -9.06
N VAL A 41 0.76 7.14 -10.09
CA VAL A 41 0.76 5.68 -9.96
C VAL A 41 2.11 5.10 -10.36
N SER A 42 2.55 4.07 -9.64
CA SER A 42 3.82 3.39 -9.94
C SER A 42 3.69 1.88 -9.98
N ALA A 43 4.39 1.28 -10.94
CA ALA A 43 4.61 -0.15 -11.06
C ALA A 43 5.90 -0.40 -11.84
N ARG A 44 6.41 -1.66 -11.81
CA ARG A 44 7.65 -2.05 -12.53
C ARG A 44 7.60 -1.80 -14.04
N LYS A 45 6.45 -2.04 -14.65
CA LYS A 45 6.24 -1.81 -16.09
C LYS A 45 5.34 -0.59 -16.27
N ALA A 46 5.88 0.52 -16.75
CA ALA A 46 5.11 1.74 -17.02
C ALA A 46 3.95 1.46 -17.98
N ALA A 47 4.17 0.66 -19.04
CA ALA A 47 3.13 0.26 -19.98
C ALA A 47 1.88 -0.38 -19.33
N ALA A 48 2.04 -1.01 -18.16
CA ALA A 48 0.90 -1.55 -17.40
C ALA A 48 0.01 -0.43 -16.80
N LEU A 49 0.52 0.81 -16.76
CA LEU A 49 -0.18 1.99 -16.22
C LEU A 49 -0.72 2.91 -17.33
N ASP A 50 -0.33 2.69 -18.59
CA ASP A 50 -0.73 3.54 -19.72
C ASP A 50 -2.25 3.59 -19.87
N GLY A 51 -2.91 2.44 -19.71
CA GLY A 51 -4.36 2.34 -19.74
C GLY A 51 -5.05 3.15 -18.62
N PHE A 52 -4.42 3.23 -17.44
CA PHE A 52 -4.90 4.06 -16.35
C PHE A 52 -4.80 5.54 -16.70
N VAL A 53 -3.62 6.00 -17.12
CA VAL A 53 -3.38 7.42 -17.46
C VAL A 53 -4.26 7.90 -18.60
N ALA A 54 -4.45 7.06 -19.64
CA ALA A 54 -5.32 7.39 -20.76
C ALA A 54 -6.80 7.63 -20.36
N GLN A 55 -7.27 6.95 -19.31
CA GLN A 55 -8.64 7.05 -18.80
C GLN A 55 -8.80 8.07 -17.66
N HIS A 56 -7.71 8.57 -17.09
CA HIS A 56 -7.71 9.45 -15.92
C HIS A 56 -6.90 10.72 -16.19
N PRO A 57 -7.50 11.74 -16.82
CA PRO A 57 -6.80 12.98 -17.18
C PRO A 57 -6.13 13.64 -15.98
N GLY A 58 -4.87 14.05 -16.16
CA GLY A 58 -4.07 14.64 -15.09
C GLY A 58 -3.35 13.64 -14.17
N ALA A 59 -3.67 12.35 -14.27
CA ALA A 59 -2.89 11.32 -13.58
C ALA A 59 -1.52 11.14 -14.23
N ARG A 60 -0.53 10.72 -13.41
CA ARG A 60 0.83 10.46 -13.87
C ARG A 60 1.21 9.01 -13.61
N ALA A 61 2.03 8.43 -14.48
CA ALA A 61 2.58 7.10 -14.32
C ALA A 61 4.12 7.19 -14.25
N LEU A 62 4.70 6.49 -13.29
CA LEU A 62 6.14 6.39 -13.10
C LEU A 62 6.55 4.93 -12.99
N ALA A 63 7.51 4.51 -13.80
CA ALA A 63 8.14 3.21 -13.63
C ALA A 63 8.86 3.17 -12.28
N LEU A 64 8.69 2.07 -11.55
CA LEU A 64 9.31 1.88 -10.24
C LEU A 64 9.50 0.40 -9.96
N ASP A 65 10.74 -0.01 -9.78
CA ASP A 65 11.09 -1.27 -9.11
C ASP A 65 11.48 -0.97 -7.66
N VAL A 66 10.67 -1.43 -6.70
CA VAL A 66 10.91 -1.20 -5.28
C VAL A 66 12.11 -1.98 -4.73
N THR A 67 12.67 -2.92 -5.50
CA THR A 67 13.87 -3.69 -5.15
C THR A 67 15.16 -2.98 -5.57
N ASP A 68 15.05 -1.90 -6.36
CA ASP A 68 16.16 -1.09 -6.87
C ASP A 68 16.12 0.31 -6.22
N ALA A 69 17.16 0.65 -5.46
CA ALA A 69 17.26 1.91 -4.74
C ALA A 69 17.31 3.13 -5.67
N ASP A 70 17.99 3.02 -6.81
CA ASP A 70 18.09 4.13 -7.78
C ASP A 70 16.73 4.36 -8.46
N SER A 71 16.02 3.29 -8.81
CA SER A 71 14.65 3.36 -9.32
C SER A 71 13.71 4.04 -8.32
N VAL A 72 13.83 3.70 -7.03
CA VAL A 72 13.05 4.33 -5.95
C VAL A 72 13.37 5.81 -5.83
N ALA A 73 14.64 6.19 -5.82
CA ALA A 73 15.07 7.59 -5.69
C ALA A 73 14.58 8.46 -6.86
N GLN A 74 14.69 7.95 -8.09
CA GLN A 74 14.22 8.62 -9.30
C GLN A 74 12.68 8.78 -9.30
N ALA A 75 11.93 7.71 -9.03
CA ALA A 75 10.48 7.74 -9.02
C ALA A 75 9.95 8.64 -7.88
N ALA A 76 10.56 8.58 -6.68
CA ALA A 76 10.21 9.42 -5.55
C ALA A 76 10.43 10.92 -5.86
N SER A 77 11.54 11.26 -6.50
CA SER A 77 11.81 12.64 -6.90
C SER A 77 10.80 13.15 -7.94
N ALA A 78 10.49 12.32 -8.94
CA ALA A 78 9.50 12.66 -9.96
C ALA A 78 8.08 12.74 -9.38
N ALA A 79 7.70 11.84 -8.45
CA ALA A 79 6.40 11.89 -7.79
C ALA A 79 6.24 13.14 -6.92
N TRP A 80 7.29 13.49 -6.17
CA TRP A 80 7.33 14.66 -5.29
C TRP A 80 7.10 15.96 -6.07
N GLY A 81 7.80 16.15 -7.19
CA GLY A 81 7.74 17.38 -8.01
C GLY A 81 8.03 18.64 -7.20
N GLU A 82 7.44 19.76 -7.61
CA GLU A 82 7.60 21.06 -6.92
C GLU A 82 6.63 21.24 -5.74
N GLN A 83 5.51 20.54 -5.75
CA GLN A 83 4.42 20.76 -4.80
C GLN A 83 4.45 19.82 -3.60
N GLY A 84 5.27 18.78 -3.61
CA GLY A 84 5.31 17.74 -2.59
C GLY A 84 4.17 16.72 -2.71
N LEU A 85 4.01 15.90 -1.67
CA LEU A 85 2.99 14.85 -1.60
C LEU A 85 2.19 14.98 -0.31
N ASP A 86 0.87 14.78 -0.39
CA ASP A 86 -0.01 14.71 0.78
C ASP A 86 -0.18 13.25 1.25
N TRP A 87 -0.14 12.29 0.33
CA TRP A 87 -0.32 10.87 0.61
C TRP A 87 0.68 10.00 -0.14
N VAL A 88 1.27 9.07 0.59
CA VAL A 88 2.10 8.00 0.03
C VAL A 88 1.50 6.66 0.44
N VAL A 89 1.09 5.85 -0.54
CA VAL A 89 0.45 4.55 -0.32
C VAL A 89 1.35 3.45 -0.86
N TYR A 90 1.93 2.65 0.03
CA TYR A 90 2.72 1.48 -0.35
C TYR A 90 1.83 0.25 -0.47
N CYS A 91 1.47 -0.12 -1.69
CA CYS A 91 0.63 -1.27 -2.04
C CYS A 91 1.38 -2.32 -2.87
N ALA A 92 2.67 -2.10 -3.18
CA ALA A 92 3.47 -3.10 -3.85
C ALA A 92 3.59 -4.37 -3.01
N GLY A 93 3.50 -5.52 -3.66
CA GLY A 93 3.59 -6.80 -2.98
C GLY A 93 3.91 -7.95 -3.92
N HIS A 94 4.59 -8.94 -3.35
CA HIS A 94 4.84 -10.24 -3.94
C HIS A 94 4.20 -11.30 -3.04
N TYR A 95 3.57 -12.28 -3.65
CA TYR A 95 3.00 -13.42 -2.95
C TYR A 95 3.17 -14.68 -3.80
N GLN A 96 3.68 -15.71 -3.17
CA GLN A 96 3.64 -17.09 -3.60
C GLN A 96 3.37 -17.95 -2.38
N ALA A 97 2.56 -18.99 -2.55
CA ALA A 97 2.25 -19.91 -1.46
C ALA A 97 3.48 -20.74 -1.08
N HIS A 98 3.85 -20.73 0.20
CA HIS A 98 4.99 -21.49 0.72
C HIS A 98 4.64 -22.29 1.96
N GLU A 99 5.14 -23.51 1.99
CA GLU A 99 5.08 -24.43 3.13
C GLU A 99 6.50 -24.78 3.58
N ALA A 100 6.70 -25.06 4.86
CA ALA A 100 8.00 -25.43 5.42
C ALA A 100 8.55 -26.73 4.85
N THR A 101 7.66 -27.60 4.34
CA THR A 101 8.01 -28.88 3.67
C THR A 101 8.62 -28.69 2.28
N ALA A 102 8.44 -27.51 1.67
CA ALA A 102 8.99 -27.13 0.37
C ALA A 102 9.64 -25.73 0.46
N PHE A 103 10.67 -25.62 1.32
CA PHE A 103 11.31 -24.35 1.62
C PHE A 103 12.13 -23.82 0.44
N ASP A 104 11.81 -22.60 0.00
CA ASP A 104 12.49 -21.89 -1.11
C ASP A 104 13.04 -20.56 -0.59
N LEU A 105 14.32 -20.54 -0.16
CA LEU A 105 14.99 -19.35 0.36
C LEU A 105 15.04 -18.19 -0.66
N PRO A 106 15.37 -18.38 -1.93
CA PRO A 106 15.33 -17.33 -2.94
C PRO A 106 14.00 -16.59 -3.01
N ASP A 107 12.86 -17.30 -3.03
CA ASP A 107 11.56 -16.66 -3.10
C ASP A 107 11.12 -16.07 -1.74
N MET A 108 11.52 -16.65 -0.62
CA MET A 108 11.34 -16.03 0.70
C MET A 108 12.06 -14.68 0.81
N LEU A 109 13.31 -14.60 0.33
CA LEU A 109 14.07 -13.34 0.27
C LEU A 109 13.42 -12.33 -0.69
N ARG A 110 12.84 -12.80 -1.81
CA ARG A 110 12.09 -11.95 -2.71
C ARG A 110 10.83 -11.36 -2.04
N HIS A 111 10.10 -12.15 -1.23
CA HIS A 111 9.00 -11.62 -0.42
C HIS A 111 9.48 -10.53 0.53
N GLN A 112 10.60 -10.76 1.23
CA GLN A 112 11.19 -9.80 2.13
C GLN A 112 11.58 -8.51 1.38
N ASP A 113 12.23 -8.65 0.23
CA ASP A 113 12.74 -7.52 -0.54
C ASP A 113 11.62 -6.66 -1.12
N VAL A 114 10.59 -7.28 -1.73
CA VAL A 114 9.46 -6.53 -2.31
C VAL A 114 8.53 -6.01 -1.23
N ASN A 115 8.12 -6.84 -0.25
CA ASN A 115 7.03 -6.46 0.64
C ASN A 115 7.47 -5.52 1.76
N TYR A 116 8.69 -5.70 2.28
CA TYR A 116 9.18 -4.95 3.43
C TYR A 116 10.35 -4.02 3.10
N THR A 117 11.45 -4.54 2.57
CA THR A 117 12.64 -3.72 2.28
C THR A 117 12.34 -2.64 1.24
N GLY A 118 11.50 -2.94 0.26
CA GLY A 118 11.00 -1.95 -0.71
C GLY A 118 10.25 -0.79 -0.05
N ALA A 119 9.45 -1.07 1.00
CA ALA A 119 8.82 -0.01 1.78
C ALA A 119 9.86 0.84 2.53
N LEU A 120 10.90 0.21 3.10
CA LEU A 120 11.99 0.93 3.76
C LEU A 120 12.73 1.86 2.79
N ARG A 121 13.04 1.39 1.56
CA ARG A 121 13.69 2.24 0.53
C ARG A 121 12.83 3.45 0.17
N VAL A 122 11.52 3.28 0.05
CA VAL A 122 10.61 4.39 -0.21
C VAL A 122 10.59 5.38 0.96
N LEU A 123 10.53 4.88 2.18
CA LEU A 123 10.54 5.70 3.39
C LEU A 123 11.86 6.47 3.55
N ASP A 124 13.01 5.84 3.26
CA ASP A 124 14.34 6.46 3.32
C ASP A 124 14.40 7.76 2.49
N VAL A 125 13.84 7.74 1.29
CA VAL A 125 13.83 8.92 0.40
C VAL A 125 12.75 9.94 0.78
N LEU A 126 11.59 9.49 1.27
CA LEU A 126 10.43 10.37 1.48
C LEU A 126 10.31 10.94 2.88
N LEU A 127 10.72 10.22 3.93
CA LEU A 127 10.55 10.70 5.31
C LEU A 127 11.26 12.03 5.56
N PRO A 128 12.51 12.27 5.12
CA PRO A 128 13.14 13.57 5.29
C PRO A 128 12.36 14.71 4.62
N ARG A 129 11.76 14.44 3.45
CA ARG A 129 10.97 15.40 2.70
C ARG A 129 9.62 15.69 3.35
N LEU A 130 8.91 14.66 3.80
CA LEU A 130 7.64 14.79 4.51
C LEU A 130 7.81 15.54 5.85
N LEU A 131 8.87 15.21 6.59
CA LEU A 131 9.21 15.89 7.85
C LEU A 131 9.53 17.37 7.61
N ALA A 132 10.29 17.70 6.57
CA ALA A 132 10.57 19.09 6.19
C ALA A 132 9.30 19.82 5.72
N GLN A 133 8.35 19.12 5.07
CA GLN A 133 7.05 19.64 4.66
C GLN A 133 6.13 19.91 5.87
N GLY A 134 6.28 19.15 6.98
CA GLY A 134 5.50 19.27 8.21
C GLY A 134 4.06 18.75 8.12
N HIS A 135 3.69 18.11 7.03
CA HIS A 135 2.39 17.45 6.85
C HIS A 135 2.51 16.33 5.81
N GLY A 136 1.55 15.43 5.82
CA GLY A 136 1.44 14.31 4.90
C GLY A 136 1.00 13.03 5.61
N HIS A 137 0.79 11.98 4.83
CA HIS A 137 0.31 10.70 5.35
C HIS A 137 1.00 9.53 4.66
N VAL A 138 1.49 8.58 5.44
CA VAL A 138 2.06 7.32 4.95
C VAL A 138 1.06 6.20 5.24
N SER A 139 0.68 5.44 4.21
CA SER A 139 -0.19 4.28 4.35
C SER A 139 0.51 3.03 3.84
N LEU A 140 0.67 2.02 4.71
CA LEU A 140 1.30 0.75 4.38
C LEU A 140 0.23 -0.34 4.21
N VAL A 141 0.19 -0.99 3.04
CA VAL A 141 -0.75 -2.07 2.79
C VAL A 141 -0.15 -3.40 3.22
N SER A 142 -0.54 -3.84 4.40
CA SER A 142 -0.20 -5.13 4.99
C SER A 142 -1.20 -6.22 4.56
N SER A 143 -1.68 -7.04 5.49
CA SER A 143 -2.67 -8.11 5.29
C SER A 143 -3.10 -8.69 6.64
N VAL A 144 -4.27 -9.30 6.69
CA VAL A 144 -4.65 -10.17 7.83
C VAL A 144 -3.67 -11.33 8.07
N ALA A 145 -2.88 -11.71 7.05
CA ALA A 145 -1.80 -12.68 7.19
C ALA A 145 -0.65 -12.19 8.08
N GLY A 146 -0.60 -10.89 8.38
CA GLY A 146 0.33 -10.30 9.35
C GLY A 146 -0.13 -10.43 10.81
N TYR A 147 -1.39 -10.76 11.09
CA TYR A 147 -1.87 -10.89 12.47
C TYR A 147 -1.40 -12.17 13.15
N ARG A 148 -1.30 -13.25 12.40
CA ARG A 148 -0.85 -14.57 12.90
C ARG A 148 -0.43 -15.47 11.75
N GLY A 149 0.28 -16.55 12.06
CA GLY A 149 0.65 -17.57 11.06
C GLY A 149 -0.57 -18.20 10.42
N LEU A 150 -0.56 -18.27 9.09
CA LEU A 150 -1.60 -18.91 8.28
C LEU A 150 -0.98 -20.02 7.42
N PRO A 151 -1.75 -21.07 7.05
CA PRO A 151 -1.29 -22.07 6.08
C PRO A 151 -0.84 -21.39 4.78
N LYS A 152 0.18 -21.96 4.14
CA LYS A 152 0.75 -21.47 2.87
C LYS A 152 1.26 -20.01 2.90
N SER A 153 1.48 -19.44 4.09
CA SER A 153 1.89 -18.04 4.27
C SER A 153 3.28 -17.90 4.91
N LEU A 154 4.13 -18.93 4.77
CA LEU A 154 5.43 -18.99 5.44
C LEU A 154 6.33 -17.79 5.12
N ALA A 155 6.39 -17.36 3.86
CA ALA A 155 7.14 -16.19 3.43
C ALA A 155 6.34 -14.88 3.57
N TYR A 156 5.09 -14.89 3.13
CA TYR A 156 4.26 -13.70 3.04
C TYR A 156 3.86 -13.13 4.41
N GLY A 157 3.36 -13.98 5.31
CA GLY A 157 2.88 -13.57 6.63
C GLY A 157 3.91 -12.76 7.42
N PRO A 158 5.14 -13.25 7.61
CA PRO A 158 6.19 -12.50 8.31
C PRO A 158 6.47 -11.12 7.73
N THR A 159 6.46 -10.96 6.40
CA THR A 159 6.69 -9.64 5.77
C THR A 159 5.53 -8.68 6.04
N LYS A 160 4.30 -9.19 6.11
CA LYS A 160 3.12 -8.37 6.42
C LYS A 160 3.03 -8.03 7.91
N ALA A 161 3.45 -8.93 8.79
CA ALA A 161 3.61 -8.64 10.22
C ALA A 161 4.65 -7.52 10.44
N ALA A 162 5.79 -7.59 9.73
CA ALA A 162 6.82 -6.56 9.77
C ALA A 162 6.28 -5.18 9.32
N LEU A 163 5.47 -5.11 8.25
CA LEU A 163 4.84 -3.86 7.82
C LEU A 163 3.87 -3.30 8.86
N THR A 164 3.08 -4.16 9.52
CA THR A 164 2.17 -3.73 10.58
C THR A 164 2.93 -3.13 11.74
N HIS A 165 3.96 -3.83 12.23
CA HIS A 165 4.80 -3.34 13.32
C HIS A 165 5.56 -2.05 12.94
N LEU A 166 6.06 -1.96 11.70
CA LEU A 166 6.69 -0.74 11.19
C LEU A 166 5.72 0.45 11.21
N ALA A 167 4.47 0.25 10.78
CA ALA A 167 3.46 1.31 10.80
C ALA A 167 3.17 1.79 12.22
N GLU A 168 3.10 0.87 13.20
CA GLU A 168 2.90 1.19 14.61
C GLU A 168 4.06 2.06 15.15
N ALA A 169 5.30 1.67 14.88
CA ALA A 169 6.48 2.44 15.29
C ALA A 169 6.53 3.82 14.60
N LEU A 170 6.29 3.88 13.29
CA LEU A 170 6.22 5.13 12.53
C LEU A 170 5.15 6.07 13.06
N TYR A 171 4.02 5.57 13.51
CA TYR A 171 2.95 6.40 14.07
C TYR A 171 3.43 7.17 15.31
N PHE A 172 4.13 6.50 16.23
CA PHE A 172 4.65 7.16 17.44
C PHE A 172 5.66 8.26 17.12
N ASP A 173 6.51 8.05 16.11
CA ASP A 173 7.55 9.01 15.75
C ASP A 173 7.01 10.17 14.89
N LEU A 174 6.06 9.89 13.99
CA LEU A 174 5.62 10.85 12.98
C LEU A 174 4.40 11.66 13.39
N HIS A 175 3.52 11.12 14.25
CA HIS A 175 2.33 11.83 14.71
C HIS A 175 2.67 13.15 15.44
N PRO A 176 3.67 13.20 16.36
CA PRO A 176 4.08 14.46 16.98
C PRO A 176 4.65 15.48 15.99
N ALA A 177 5.17 15.03 14.84
CA ALA A 177 5.69 15.85 13.77
C ALA A 177 4.61 16.32 12.75
N GLY A 178 3.33 16.04 13.03
CA GLY A 178 2.21 16.47 12.17
C GLY A 178 1.93 15.55 10.98
N LEU A 179 2.55 14.37 10.90
CA LEU A 179 2.31 13.41 9.83
C LEU A 179 1.33 12.31 10.29
N GLY A 180 0.45 11.89 9.38
CA GLY A 180 -0.41 10.73 9.58
C GLY A 180 0.27 9.43 9.17
N VAL A 181 -0.10 8.35 9.84
CA VAL A 181 0.30 6.97 9.46
C VAL A 181 -0.90 6.05 9.56
N SER A 182 -1.07 5.19 8.58
CA SER A 182 -2.06 4.12 8.64
C SER A 182 -1.52 2.80 8.11
N VAL A 183 -2.03 1.71 8.66
CA VAL A 183 -1.83 0.37 8.15
C VAL A 183 -3.15 -0.18 7.61
N VAL A 184 -3.11 -0.78 6.44
CA VAL A 184 -4.28 -1.44 5.83
C VAL A 184 -4.08 -2.95 5.90
N ASN A 185 -5.03 -3.66 6.49
CA ASN A 185 -5.02 -5.10 6.65
C ASN A 185 -6.18 -5.75 5.88
N PRO A 186 -6.05 -5.94 4.54
CA PRO A 186 -7.05 -6.63 3.75
C PRO A 186 -7.16 -8.11 4.13
N GLY A 187 -8.38 -8.64 4.12
CA GLY A 187 -8.63 -10.07 3.97
C GLY A 187 -8.44 -10.51 2.51
N PHE A 188 -9.22 -11.48 2.07
CA PHE A 188 -9.14 -11.95 0.68
C PHE A 188 -9.83 -10.96 -0.27
N VAL A 189 -9.07 -10.50 -1.28
CA VAL A 189 -9.54 -9.63 -2.35
C VAL A 189 -9.22 -10.29 -3.68
N GLN A 190 -10.15 -10.29 -4.61
CA GLN A 190 -10.00 -10.89 -5.93
C GLN A 190 -8.99 -10.10 -6.78
N THR A 191 -7.76 -10.57 -6.82
CA THR A 191 -6.63 -9.91 -7.50
C THR A 191 -5.77 -10.96 -8.21
N PRO A 192 -4.88 -10.57 -9.13
CA PRO A 192 -3.91 -11.51 -9.70
C PRO A 192 -3.05 -12.22 -8.64
N LEU A 193 -2.78 -11.57 -7.51
CA LEU A 193 -2.05 -12.18 -6.39
C LEU A 193 -2.81 -13.37 -5.78
N THR A 194 -4.11 -13.24 -5.56
CA THR A 194 -4.95 -14.25 -4.93
C THR A 194 -5.50 -15.28 -5.93
N ALA A 195 -5.43 -15.00 -7.23
CA ALA A 195 -5.89 -15.93 -8.29
C ALA A 195 -5.13 -17.27 -8.30
N GLN A 196 -3.91 -17.30 -7.74
CA GLN A 196 -3.10 -18.52 -7.61
C GLN A 196 -3.45 -19.39 -6.40
N ASN A 197 -4.37 -18.95 -5.53
CA ASN A 197 -4.78 -19.71 -4.37
C ASN A 197 -5.64 -20.91 -4.80
N ASP A 198 -5.31 -22.08 -4.28
CA ASP A 198 -5.99 -23.36 -4.51
C ASP A 198 -6.93 -23.76 -3.36
N PHE A 199 -7.21 -22.82 -2.45
CA PHE A 199 -8.05 -23.04 -1.28
C PHE A 199 -9.24 -22.07 -1.23
N HIS A 200 -10.24 -22.40 -0.43
CA HIS A 200 -11.39 -21.54 -0.21
C HIS A 200 -10.97 -20.23 0.48
N MET A 201 -11.33 -19.10 -0.12
CA MET A 201 -11.07 -17.77 0.40
C MET A 201 -12.34 -17.19 1.05
N PRO A 202 -12.48 -17.24 2.38
CA PRO A 202 -13.69 -16.76 3.06
C PRO A 202 -13.84 -15.26 2.88
N ALA A 203 -15.09 -14.83 2.66
CA ALA A 203 -15.48 -13.43 2.56
C ALA A 203 -14.69 -12.64 1.47
N LEU A 204 -14.38 -13.29 0.33
CA LEU A 204 -13.71 -12.70 -0.82
C LEU A 204 -14.41 -11.39 -1.25
N MET A 205 -13.63 -10.32 -1.39
CA MET A 205 -14.09 -8.99 -1.78
C MET A 205 -13.66 -8.65 -3.21
N GLN A 206 -14.38 -7.74 -3.85
CA GLN A 206 -13.93 -7.12 -5.09
C GLN A 206 -12.90 -6.02 -4.80
N PRO A 207 -11.94 -5.76 -5.71
CA PRO A 207 -10.96 -4.68 -5.54
C PRO A 207 -11.58 -3.30 -5.33
N ALA A 208 -12.71 -3.02 -6.01
CA ALA A 208 -13.42 -1.75 -5.86
C ALA A 208 -13.99 -1.57 -4.44
N ASP A 209 -14.57 -2.62 -3.84
CA ASP A 209 -15.07 -2.57 -2.47
C ASP A 209 -13.93 -2.38 -1.45
N ALA A 210 -12.79 -3.05 -1.69
CA ALA A 210 -11.59 -2.88 -0.88
C ALA A 210 -11.08 -1.43 -0.94
N ALA A 211 -11.03 -0.83 -2.14
CA ALA A 211 -10.64 0.57 -2.32
C ALA A 211 -11.58 1.52 -1.56
N GLN A 212 -12.89 1.31 -1.62
CA GLN A 212 -13.85 2.12 -0.86
C GLN A 212 -13.62 1.99 0.65
N CYS A 213 -13.36 0.80 1.17
CA CYS A 213 -13.00 0.61 2.58
C CYS A 213 -11.74 1.41 2.98
N MET A 214 -10.73 1.44 2.10
CA MET A 214 -9.50 2.22 2.33
C MET A 214 -9.80 3.72 2.37
N LEU A 215 -10.48 4.26 1.36
CA LEU A 215 -10.81 5.69 1.30
C LEU A 215 -11.61 6.13 2.52
N LEU A 216 -12.63 5.36 2.91
CA LEU A 216 -13.45 5.66 4.08
C LEU A 216 -12.66 5.59 5.39
N GLY A 217 -11.73 4.62 5.51
CA GLY A 217 -10.86 4.52 6.68
C GLY A 217 -9.91 5.71 6.80
N TRP A 218 -9.28 6.09 5.71
CA TRP A 218 -8.42 7.28 5.67
C TRP A 218 -9.19 8.58 5.97
N GLN A 219 -10.39 8.74 5.40
CA GLN A 219 -11.24 9.92 5.68
C GLN A 219 -11.60 10.03 7.16
N ARG A 220 -11.84 8.91 7.84
CA ARG A 220 -12.11 8.88 9.28
C ARG A 220 -10.88 9.10 10.15
N GLY A 221 -9.67 9.08 9.59
CA GLY A 221 -8.44 9.13 10.35
C GLY A 221 -8.14 7.81 11.09
N ASP A 222 -8.62 6.68 10.57
CA ASP A 222 -8.33 5.37 11.16
C ASP A 222 -6.83 5.05 11.01
N PHE A 223 -6.17 4.65 12.10
CA PHE A 223 -4.80 4.12 12.03
C PHE A 223 -4.80 2.74 11.38
N GLU A 224 -5.67 1.85 11.85
CA GLU A 224 -5.81 0.51 11.28
C GLU A 224 -7.10 0.40 10.47
N ILE A 225 -6.92 0.09 9.19
CA ILE A 225 -8.02 -0.11 8.23
C ILE A 225 -8.05 -1.58 7.84
N HIS A 226 -9.00 -2.35 8.37
CA HIS A 226 -9.13 -3.76 8.06
C HIS A 226 -10.51 -4.12 7.51
N PHE A 227 -10.56 -5.04 6.57
CA PHE A 227 -11.79 -5.45 5.90
C PHE A 227 -11.69 -6.87 5.28
N PRO A 228 -12.85 -7.56 5.07
CA PRO A 228 -14.19 -7.20 5.55
C PRO A 228 -14.32 -7.42 7.06
N LYS A 229 -14.98 -6.52 7.78
CA LYS A 229 -15.09 -6.55 9.26
C LYS A 229 -15.66 -7.88 9.79
N ARG A 230 -16.57 -8.53 9.03
CA ARG A 230 -17.14 -9.82 9.40
C ARG A 230 -16.12 -10.98 9.47
N PHE A 231 -15.00 -10.86 8.78
CA PHE A 231 -13.91 -11.82 8.76
C PHE A 231 -12.77 -11.40 9.69
N THR A 232 -12.34 -10.14 9.57
CA THR A 232 -11.13 -9.64 10.24
C THR A 232 -11.28 -9.47 11.75
N ARG A 233 -12.52 -9.41 12.28
CA ARG A 233 -12.76 -9.38 13.74
C ARG A 233 -12.44 -10.70 14.46
N TRP A 234 -12.29 -11.80 13.72
CA TRP A 234 -11.96 -13.12 14.25
C TRP A 234 -10.47 -13.46 14.11
N MET A 235 -9.70 -12.64 13.44
CA MET A 235 -8.26 -12.81 13.25
C MET A 235 -7.45 -12.15 14.37
#